data_bc4837bf81d17023f5de1b897d5f4cdf
#
_entry.id   bc4837bf81d17023f5de1b897d5f4cdf
#
_cell.length_a   1.000
_cell.length_b   1.000
_cell.length_c   1.000
_cell.angle_alpha   90.00
_cell.angle_beta   90.00
_cell.angle_gamma   90.00
#
_symmetry.space_group_name_H-M   'P 1'
#
loop_
_entity.id
_entity.type
_entity.pdbx_description
1 polymer ?
#
loop_
_entity_poly.entity_id
_entity_poly.type
_entity_poly.pdbx_seq_one_letter_code
_entity_poly.pdbx_strand_id
1 'polypeptide(L)'
;MQSGEEVIMSLIPAFEIGVWNAWILQVFFLLVAIVPDFLMGKEAKLSMKRMSQSVPFSKSDKILAYSTHVIIMPFVLVYSIFLPIKLGTVWLYLGLPIFILSVVMYIVTIINIANTSVDKPVTRGVYRIMRHPIYFSGFLMYIGIGIACASWIVLLCAFLWIAFFYIVVPTEERFLIAQYGDSYREYMNRTPRWIGIPKSKATK
;
A
#
# COMPACT_ATOMS: atom_id res chain seq x y z
N MET A 1 40.37 5.85 -4.74
CA MET A 1 39.47 6.82 -5.36
C MET A 1 38.63 6.04 -6.37
N GLN A 2 37.47 5.54 -5.94
CA GLN A 2 36.50 4.98 -6.89
C GLN A 2 35.81 6.19 -7.56
N SER A 3 35.97 6.25 -8.88
CA SER A 3 35.30 7.22 -9.74
C SER A 3 33.80 7.13 -9.45
N GLY A 4 33.20 8.27 -9.09
CA GLY A 4 31.76 8.38 -8.92
C GLY A 4 31.07 8.18 -10.26
N GLU A 5 30.84 6.91 -10.63
CA GLU A 5 29.87 6.60 -11.64
C GLU A 5 28.54 7.10 -11.13
N GLU A 6 28.00 8.14 -11.76
CA GLU A 6 26.62 8.59 -11.52
C GLU A 6 25.70 7.40 -11.79
N VAL A 7 25.14 6.85 -10.71
CA VAL A 7 24.20 5.74 -10.80
C VAL A 7 22.91 6.29 -11.39
N ILE A 8 22.76 6.20 -12.68
CA ILE A 8 21.56 6.60 -13.42
C ILE A 8 20.47 5.56 -13.17
N MET A 9 19.23 6.00 -13.03
CA MET A 9 18.09 5.08 -13.00
C MET A 9 18.00 4.30 -14.30
N SER A 10 17.99 2.97 -14.20
CA SER A 10 17.99 2.09 -15.37
C SER A 10 16.59 1.52 -15.64
N LEU A 11 16.27 1.37 -16.95
CA LEU A 11 15.11 0.59 -17.39
C LEU A 11 15.38 -0.90 -17.35
N ILE A 12 16.64 -1.29 -17.54
CA ILE A 12 17.07 -2.69 -17.56
C ILE A 12 17.84 -2.94 -16.26
N PRO A 13 17.42 -3.90 -15.42
CA PRO A 13 18.16 -4.24 -14.20
C PRO A 13 19.47 -4.95 -14.58
N ALA A 14 20.41 -4.96 -13.66
CA ALA A 14 21.69 -5.67 -13.84
C ALA A 14 21.51 -7.20 -13.97
N PHE A 15 20.32 -7.75 -13.64
CA PHE A 15 20.02 -9.19 -13.58
C PHE A 15 21.02 -9.98 -12.72
N GLU A 16 21.51 -9.38 -11.66
CA GLU A 16 22.40 -10.01 -10.72
C GLU A 16 21.61 -10.66 -9.59
N ILE A 17 21.83 -11.95 -9.36
CA ILE A 17 21.25 -12.62 -8.19
C ILE A 17 22.19 -12.36 -7.01
N GLY A 18 21.66 -11.67 -5.99
CA GLY A 18 22.44 -11.29 -4.81
C GLY A 18 21.63 -11.28 -3.54
N VAL A 19 22.34 -11.37 -2.40
CA VAL A 19 21.70 -11.28 -1.09
C VAL A 19 21.12 -9.88 -0.87
N TRP A 20 21.82 -8.83 -1.32
CA TRP A 20 21.42 -7.43 -1.16
C TRP A 20 20.55 -6.92 -2.32
N ASN A 21 19.55 -7.71 -2.68
CA ASN A 21 18.60 -7.34 -3.72
C ASN A 21 17.25 -6.93 -3.12
N ALA A 22 16.42 -6.29 -3.91
CA ALA A 22 15.14 -5.71 -3.52
C ALA A 22 14.15 -6.70 -2.91
N TRP A 23 14.31 -8.01 -3.18
CA TRP A 23 13.48 -9.06 -2.61
C TRP A 23 13.48 -9.05 -1.07
N ILE A 24 14.58 -8.63 -0.43
CA ILE A 24 14.64 -8.51 1.04
C ILE A 24 13.57 -7.53 1.55
N LEU A 25 13.49 -6.35 0.93
CA LEU A 25 12.51 -5.33 1.31
C LEU A 25 11.08 -5.82 1.07
N GLN A 26 10.86 -6.52 -0.04
CA GLN A 26 9.54 -7.02 -0.38
C GLN A 26 9.10 -8.18 0.52
N VAL A 27 9.98 -9.14 0.78
CA VAL A 27 9.71 -10.24 1.73
C VAL A 27 9.48 -9.69 3.14
N PHE A 28 10.27 -8.70 3.56
CA PHE A 28 10.05 -8.03 4.85
C PHE A 28 8.64 -7.42 4.93
N PHE A 29 8.21 -6.69 3.91
CA PHE A 29 6.86 -6.13 3.87
C PHE A 29 5.78 -7.22 3.88
N LEU A 30 5.98 -8.30 3.12
CA LEU A 30 5.05 -9.45 3.13
C LEU A 30 4.94 -10.11 4.50
N LEU A 31 6.06 -10.26 5.21
CA LEU A 31 6.05 -10.77 6.59
C LEU A 31 5.25 -9.84 7.50
N VAL A 32 5.46 -8.53 7.41
CA VAL A 32 4.68 -7.53 8.16
C VAL A 32 3.20 -7.59 7.80
N ALA A 33 2.86 -7.93 6.55
CA ALA A 33 1.46 -8.06 6.12
C ALA A 33 0.79 -9.35 6.62
N ILE A 34 1.52 -10.45 6.68
CA ILE A 34 0.99 -11.79 6.99
C ILE A 34 1.02 -12.10 8.50
N VAL A 35 2.09 -11.70 9.20
CA VAL A 35 2.30 -12.03 10.62
C VAL A 35 1.12 -11.59 11.52
N PRO A 36 0.49 -10.42 11.34
CA PRO A 36 -0.66 -10.03 12.13
C PRO A 36 -1.82 -11.04 12.08
N ASP A 37 -2.06 -11.70 10.95
CA ASP A 37 -3.13 -12.68 10.82
C ASP A 37 -2.95 -13.89 11.75
N PHE A 38 -1.72 -14.23 12.12
CA PHE A 38 -1.41 -15.29 13.08
C PHE A 38 -1.51 -14.83 14.53
N LEU A 39 -1.16 -13.58 14.80
CA LEU A 39 -1.08 -13.03 16.16
C LEU A 39 -2.41 -12.45 16.67
N MET A 40 -3.33 -12.09 15.77
CA MET A 40 -4.59 -11.46 16.12
C MET A 40 -5.58 -12.44 16.77
N GLY A 41 -6.30 -11.97 17.79
CA GLY A 41 -7.45 -12.66 18.37
C GLY A 41 -8.66 -12.69 17.43
N LYS A 42 -9.68 -13.49 17.80
CA LYS A 42 -10.88 -13.72 16.97
C LYS A 42 -11.59 -12.43 16.55
N GLU A 43 -11.77 -11.48 17.44
CA GLU A 43 -12.45 -10.20 17.17
C GLU A 43 -11.68 -9.34 16.14
N ALA A 44 -10.36 -9.25 16.30
CA ALA A 44 -9.50 -8.52 15.37
C ALA A 44 -9.51 -9.18 13.96
N LYS A 45 -9.48 -10.52 13.89
CA LYS A 45 -9.63 -11.27 12.63
C LYS A 45 -10.99 -11.01 11.97
N LEU A 46 -12.06 -10.92 12.77
CA LEU A 46 -13.39 -10.60 12.25
C LEU A 46 -13.43 -9.19 11.67
N SER A 47 -12.80 -8.23 12.35
CA SER A 47 -12.66 -6.86 11.88
C SER A 47 -11.82 -6.74 10.61
N MET A 48 -10.77 -7.54 10.46
CA MET A 48 -9.99 -7.63 9.22
C MET A 48 -10.78 -8.28 8.09
N LYS A 49 -11.49 -9.38 8.38
CA LYS A 49 -12.29 -10.11 7.39
C LYS A 49 -13.38 -9.24 6.77
N ARG A 50 -13.98 -8.29 7.51
CA ARG A 50 -14.98 -7.38 6.95
C ARG A 50 -14.46 -6.53 5.80
N MET A 51 -13.16 -6.18 5.83
CA MET A 51 -12.51 -5.42 4.76
C MET A 51 -12.36 -6.25 3.48
N SER A 52 -12.25 -7.58 3.62
CA SER A 52 -12.19 -8.52 2.51
C SER A 52 -13.56 -9.07 2.11
N GLN A 53 -14.60 -8.82 2.91
CA GLN A 53 -15.95 -9.26 2.58
C GLN A 53 -16.46 -8.52 1.34
N SER A 54 -16.82 -9.33 0.42
CA SER A 54 -17.32 -9.12 -0.94
C SER A 54 -17.98 -7.78 -1.19
N VAL A 55 -17.16 -6.75 -1.44
CA VAL A 55 -17.63 -5.61 -2.21
C VAL A 55 -18.23 -6.19 -3.49
N PRO A 56 -19.46 -5.83 -3.87
CA PRO A 56 -20.10 -6.32 -5.08
C PRO A 56 -19.48 -5.67 -6.30
N PHE A 57 -18.22 -5.99 -6.54
CA PHE A 57 -17.47 -5.54 -7.70
C PHE A 57 -18.13 -6.07 -8.98
N SER A 58 -18.23 -5.22 -10.00
CA SER A 58 -18.49 -5.66 -11.36
C SER A 58 -17.46 -6.69 -11.81
N LYS A 59 -17.72 -7.46 -12.86
CA LYS A 59 -16.72 -8.37 -13.42
C LYS A 59 -15.43 -7.64 -13.78
N SER A 60 -15.55 -6.44 -14.37
CA SER A 60 -14.40 -5.60 -14.74
C SER A 60 -13.60 -5.13 -13.52
N ASP A 61 -14.28 -4.66 -12.44
CA ASP A 61 -13.62 -4.22 -11.23
C ASP A 61 -12.90 -5.38 -10.52
N LYS A 62 -13.50 -6.59 -10.54
CA LYS A 62 -12.85 -7.80 -10.01
C LYS A 62 -11.59 -8.13 -10.79
N ILE A 63 -11.66 -8.18 -12.12
CA ILE A 63 -10.50 -8.45 -12.97
C ILE A 63 -9.39 -7.43 -12.65
N LEU A 64 -9.75 -6.15 -12.54
CA LEU A 64 -8.80 -5.08 -12.27
C LEU A 64 -8.17 -5.20 -10.88
N ALA A 65 -8.98 -5.42 -9.83
CA ALA A 65 -8.48 -5.63 -8.46
C ALA A 65 -7.61 -6.88 -8.34
N TYR A 66 -8.01 -7.98 -8.98
CA TYR A 66 -7.22 -9.21 -9.00
C TYR A 66 -5.94 -9.06 -9.83
N SER A 67 -5.94 -8.31 -10.94
CA SER A 67 -4.75 -8.14 -11.77
C SER A 67 -3.60 -7.46 -11.03
N THR A 68 -3.89 -6.54 -10.10
CA THR A 68 -2.85 -5.93 -9.26
C THR A 68 -2.18 -6.94 -8.34
N HIS A 69 -2.96 -7.85 -7.74
CA HIS A 69 -2.44 -8.85 -6.80
C HIS A 69 -1.85 -10.08 -7.51
N VAL A 70 -2.43 -10.48 -8.65
CA VAL A 70 -2.02 -11.70 -9.37
C VAL A 70 -0.95 -11.43 -10.42
N ILE A 71 -0.83 -10.20 -10.92
CA ILE A 71 0.15 -9.84 -11.95
C ILE A 71 1.25 -8.95 -11.38
N ILE A 72 0.90 -7.76 -10.86
CA ILE A 72 1.91 -6.77 -10.46
C ILE A 72 2.72 -7.28 -9.26
N MET A 73 2.06 -7.79 -8.23
CA MET A 73 2.73 -8.23 -7.01
C MET A 73 3.70 -9.42 -7.27
N PRO A 74 3.29 -10.53 -7.93
CA PRO A 74 4.21 -11.60 -8.28
C PRO A 74 5.30 -11.17 -9.25
N PHE A 75 4.97 -10.33 -10.24
CA PHE A 75 5.95 -9.79 -11.17
C PHE A 75 7.05 -9.03 -10.42
N VAL A 76 6.69 -8.06 -9.57
CA VAL A 76 7.69 -7.29 -8.82
C VAL A 76 8.43 -8.18 -7.82
N LEU A 77 7.79 -9.20 -7.23
CA LEU A 77 8.46 -10.16 -6.34
C LEU A 77 9.56 -10.92 -7.07
N VAL A 78 9.25 -11.52 -8.23
CA VAL A 78 10.23 -12.24 -9.05
C VAL A 78 11.29 -11.28 -9.56
N TYR A 79 10.89 -10.12 -10.09
CA TYR A 79 11.80 -9.11 -10.61
C TYR A 79 12.77 -8.59 -9.52
N SER A 80 12.32 -8.46 -8.28
CA SER A 80 13.12 -7.99 -7.16
C SER A 80 14.28 -8.93 -6.80
N ILE A 81 14.21 -10.22 -7.18
CA ILE A 81 15.31 -11.18 -6.99
C ILE A 81 16.54 -10.77 -7.82
N PHE A 82 16.31 -10.13 -8.97
CA PHE A 82 17.34 -9.73 -9.92
C PHE A 82 17.69 -8.24 -9.84
N LEU A 83 17.15 -7.53 -8.86
CA LEU A 83 17.26 -6.08 -8.74
C LEU A 83 18.12 -5.69 -7.55
N PRO A 84 19.42 -5.36 -7.73
CA PRO A 84 20.29 -5.00 -6.62
C PRO A 84 19.89 -3.66 -5.98
N ILE A 85 19.92 -3.63 -4.64
CA ILE A 85 19.79 -2.40 -3.86
C ILE A 85 21.06 -1.58 -4.09
N LYS A 86 20.90 -0.30 -4.38
CA LYS A 86 22.02 0.61 -4.65
C LYS A 86 22.67 1.08 -3.34
N LEU A 87 23.39 0.14 -2.68
CA LEU A 87 24.07 0.39 -1.41
C LEU A 87 25.07 1.56 -1.51
N GLY A 88 25.10 2.42 -0.49
CA GLY A 88 26.01 3.54 -0.43
C GLY A 88 25.69 4.70 -1.38
N THR A 89 24.57 4.66 -2.08
CA THR A 89 24.16 5.72 -3.02
C THR A 89 23.03 6.57 -2.46
N VAL A 90 22.83 7.76 -3.04
CA VAL A 90 21.71 8.65 -2.73
C VAL A 90 20.35 7.96 -2.92
N TRP A 91 20.25 7.03 -3.85
CA TRP A 91 19.02 6.29 -4.14
C TRP A 91 18.54 5.47 -2.94
N LEU A 92 19.45 4.78 -2.27
CA LEU A 92 19.11 4.05 -1.04
C LEU A 92 18.66 5.03 0.06
N TYR A 93 19.40 6.11 0.27
CA TYR A 93 19.07 7.07 1.33
C TYR A 93 17.75 7.80 1.11
N LEU A 94 17.29 7.94 -0.14
CA LEU A 94 15.97 8.49 -0.46
C LEU A 94 14.87 7.41 -0.43
N GLY A 95 15.13 6.24 -0.98
CA GLY A 95 14.12 5.18 -1.11
C GLY A 95 13.80 4.46 0.19
N LEU A 96 14.81 4.19 1.02
CA LEU A 96 14.64 3.46 2.27
C LEU A 96 13.72 4.17 3.28
N PRO A 97 13.81 5.48 3.53
CA PRO A 97 12.87 6.19 4.38
C PRO A 97 11.42 6.12 3.88
N ILE A 98 11.21 6.19 2.56
CA ILE A 98 9.86 6.06 1.96
C ILE A 98 9.33 4.63 2.18
N PHE A 99 10.17 3.62 2.01
CA PHE A 99 9.83 2.24 2.30
C PHE A 99 9.48 2.04 3.79
N ILE A 100 10.28 2.56 4.72
CA ILE A 100 10.01 2.49 6.16
C ILE A 100 8.67 3.19 6.47
N LEU A 101 8.42 4.37 5.90
CA LEU A 101 7.15 5.07 6.06
C LEU A 101 5.97 4.21 5.58
N SER A 102 6.11 3.49 4.47
CA SER A 102 5.07 2.58 3.98
C SER A 102 4.77 1.46 4.97
N VAL A 103 5.80 0.85 5.55
CA VAL A 103 5.67 -0.22 6.57
C VAL A 103 4.98 0.30 7.82
N VAL A 104 5.42 1.44 8.36
CA VAL A 104 4.79 2.06 9.53
C VAL A 104 3.33 2.40 9.27
N MET A 105 3.05 2.99 8.11
CA MET A 105 1.67 3.33 7.72
C MET A 105 0.79 2.09 7.59
N TYR A 106 1.31 1.00 7.00
CA TYR A 106 0.60 -0.26 6.91
C TYR A 106 0.29 -0.83 8.29
N ILE A 107 1.28 -0.93 9.18
CA ILE A 107 1.11 -1.44 10.56
C ILE A 107 0.05 -0.62 11.31
N VAL A 108 0.15 0.71 11.29
CA VAL A 108 -0.84 1.58 11.95
C VAL A 108 -2.23 1.38 11.38
N THR A 109 -2.33 1.18 10.06
CA THR A 109 -3.60 0.90 9.39
C THR A 109 -4.22 -0.40 9.89
N ILE A 110 -3.46 -1.48 9.96
CA ILE A 110 -3.91 -2.79 10.45
C ILE A 110 -4.36 -2.70 11.93
N ILE A 111 -3.59 -2.00 12.77
CA ILE A 111 -3.96 -1.77 14.18
C ILE A 111 -5.28 -1.01 14.28
N ASN A 112 -5.49 0.02 13.45
CA ASN A 112 -6.75 0.79 13.46
C ASN A 112 -7.95 -0.06 13.03
N ILE A 113 -7.79 -0.95 12.05
CA ILE A 113 -8.84 -1.89 11.63
C ILE A 113 -9.14 -2.88 12.76
N ALA A 114 -8.11 -3.52 13.30
CA ALA A 114 -8.22 -4.53 14.34
C ALA A 114 -8.93 -4.02 15.61
N ASN A 115 -8.71 -2.74 15.95
CA ASN A 115 -9.28 -2.10 17.14
C ASN A 115 -10.62 -1.37 16.86
N THR A 116 -11.22 -1.58 15.68
CA THR A 116 -12.54 -0.98 15.36
C THR A 116 -13.57 -2.08 15.23
N SER A 117 -14.70 -1.96 15.96
CA SER A 117 -15.76 -2.96 15.91
C SER A 117 -16.39 -3.07 14.51
N VAL A 118 -16.97 -4.23 14.21
CA VAL A 118 -17.45 -4.58 12.85
C VAL A 118 -18.62 -3.72 12.39
N ASP A 119 -19.40 -3.19 13.32
CA ASP A 119 -20.59 -2.36 13.10
C ASP A 119 -20.28 -0.90 12.74
N LYS A 120 -19.01 -0.47 12.81
CA LYS A 120 -18.60 0.93 12.58
C LYS A 120 -17.53 1.05 11.52
N PRO A 121 -17.54 2.14 10.72
CA PRO A 121 -16.43 2.41 9.79
C PRO A 121 -15.15 2.74 10.57
N VAL A 122 -13.99 2.39 9.99
CA VAL A 122 -12.70 2.78 10.53
C VAL A 122 -12.45 4.25 10.22
N THR A 123 -12.30 5.07 11.27
CA THR A 123 -12.15 6.53 11.13
C THR A 123 -11.02 7.10 11.99
N ARG A 124 -10.18 6.21 12.60
CA ARG A 124 -9.13 6.58 13.56
C ARG A 124 -7.73 6.55 12.91
N GLY A 125 -6.77 7.14 13.59
CA GLY A 125 -5.36 7.10 13.20
C GLY A 125 -5.14 7.61 11.78
N VAL A 126 -4.52 6.81 10.92
CA VAL A 126 -4.25 7.17 9.52
C VAL A 126 -5.54 7.41 8.72
N TYR A 127 -6.65 6.77 9.10
CA TYR A 127 -7.95 7.00 8.49
C TYR A 127 -8.54 8.42 8.74
N ARG A 128 -7.90 9.22 9.57
CA ARG A 128 -8.27 10.65 9.71
C ARG A 128 -7.76 11.50 8.56
N ILE A 129 -6.61 11.13 7.97
CA ILE A 129 -5.95 11.91 6.91
C ILE A 129 -6.22 11.38 5.51
N MET A 130 -6.63 10.11 5.40
CA MET A 130 -7.03 9.48 4.13
C MET A 130 -7.97 8.30 4.38
N ARG A 131 -8.83 7.99 3.38
CA ARG A 131 -9.80 6.88 3.51
C ARG A 131 -9.27 5.51 3.13
N HIS A 132 -8.21 5.45 2.31
CA HIS A 132 -7.66 4.22 1.76
C HIS A 132 -6.15 4.03 2.05
N PRO A 133 -5.74 4.01 3.34
CA PRO A 133 -4.33 3.96 3.71
C PRO A 133 -3.63 2.65 3.32
N ILE A 134 -4.35 1.52 3.24
CA ILE A 134 -3.78 0.23 2.80
C ILE A 134 -3.23 0.34 1.37
N TYR A 135 -4.04 0.87 0.45
CA TYR A 135 -3.64 0.99 -0.95
C TYR A 135 -2.50 1.99 -1.12
N PHE A 136 -2.54 3.06 -0.34
CA PHE A 136 -1.50 4.08 -0.38
C PHE A 136 -0.19 3.58 0.23
N SER A 137 -0.22 2.73 1.27
CA SER A 137 1.00 2.10 1.80
C SER A 137 1.65 1.18 0.76
N GLY A 138 0.86 0.37 0.03
CA GLY A 138 1.37 -0.43 -1.08
C GLY A 138 2.02 0.41 -2.19
N PHE A 139 1.42 1.55 -2.53
CA PHE A 139 2.02 2.51 -3.46
C PHE A 139 3.37 3.02 -2.96
N LEU A 140 3.45 3.49 -1.71
CA LEU A 140 4.69 3.97 -1.10
C LEU A 140 5.76 2.87 -1.01
N MET A 141 5.37 1.62 -0.77
CA MET A 141 6.29 0.49 -0.78
C MET A 141 7.01 0.36 -2.12
N TYR A 142 6.25 0.33 -3.23
CA TYR A 142 6.85 0.23 -4.55
C TYR A 142 7.65 1.47 -4.93
N ILE A 143 7.22 2.68 -4.54
CA ILE A 143 8.01 3.90 -4.71
C ILE A 143 9.33 3.79 -3.96
N GLY A 144 9.31 3.38 -2.69
CA GLY A 144 10.51 3.21 -1.87
C GLY A 144 11.49 2.20 -2.46
N ILE A 145 11.01 1.03 -2.86
CA ILE A 145 11.83 -0.02 -3.51
C ILE A 145 12.36 0.49 -4.86
N GLY A 146 11.52 1.12 -5.69
CA GLY A 146 11.90 1.61 -7.01
C GLY A 146 13.01 2.66 -6.95
N ILE A 147 12.93 3.57 -5.98
CA ILE A 147 13.97 4.57 -5.72
C ILE A 147 15.23 3.92 -5.16
N ALA A 148 15.11 3.08 -4.10
CA ALA A 148 16.26 2.44 -3.45
C ALA A 148 17.11 1.59 -4.41
N CYS A 149 16.48 1.05 -5.45
CA CYS A 149 17.12 0.25 -6.49
C CYS A 149 17.37 1.02 -7.79
N ALA A 150 17.01 2.30 -7.87
CA ALA A 150 17.07 3.14 -9.07
C ALA A 150 16.40 2.47 -10.29
N SER A 151 15.17 1.93 -10.10
CA SER A 151 14.46 1.13 -11.11
C SER A 151 13.18 1.82 -11.58
N TRP A 152 13.15 2.23 -12.84
CA TRP A 152 11.96 2.78 -13.51
C TRP A 152 10.82 1.77 -13.63
N ILE A 153 11.14 0.48 -13.80
CA ILE A 153 10.11 -0.58 -13.91
C ILE A 153 9.31 -0.69 -12.61
N VAL A 154 9.99 -0.67 -11.45
CA VAL A 154 9.29 -0.75 -10.16
C VAL A 154 8.49 0.53 -9.90
N LEU A 155 9.01 1.70 -10.29
CA LEU A 155 8.25 2.95 -10.21
C LEU A 155 7.01 2.92 -11.11
N LEU A 156 7.12 2.40 -12.33
CA LEU A 156 5.96 2.20 -13.20
C LEU A 156 4.93 1.28 -12.56
N CYS A 157 5.36 0.17 -11.93
CA CYS A 157 4.47 -0.72 -11.19
C CYS A 157 3.76 0.00 -10.02
N ALA A 158 4.45 0.92 -9.32
CA ALA A 158 3.83 1.74 -8.29
C ALA A 158 2.70 2.62 -8.84
N PHE A 159 2.93 3.29 -9.97
CA PHE A 159 1.89 4.12 -10.60
C PHE A 159 0.73 3.30 -11.17
N LEU A 160 1.01 2.12 -11.73
CA LEU A 160 -0.04 1.18 -12.14
C LEU A 160 -0.85 0.70 -10.93
N TRP A 161 -0.20 0.38 -9.82
CA TRP A 161 -0.85 0.00 -8.57
C TRP A 161 -1.87 1.06 -8.12
N ILE A 162 -1.44 2.30 -7.96
CA ILE A 162 -2.35 3.35 -7.48
C ILE A 162 -3.44 3.70 -8.49
N ALA A 163 -3.14 3.65 -9.80
CA ALA A 163 -4.12 3.88 -10.86
C ALA A 163 -5.26 2.84 -10.83
N PHE A 164 -4.93 1.56 -10.62
CA PHE A 164 -5.94 0.51 -10.47
C PHE A 164 -6.85 0.76 -9.27
N PHE A 165 -6.29 1.11 -8.11
CA PHE A 165 -7.11 1.41 -6.94
C PHE A 165 -7.91 2.70 -7.09
N TYR A 166 -7.42 3.67 -7.86
CA TYR A 166 -8.20 4.86 -8.20
C TYR A 166 -9.53 4.51 -8.91
N ILE A 167 -9.51 3.46 -9.74
CA ILE A 167 -10.72 2.97 -10.46
C ILE A 167 -11.62 2.14 -9.54
N VAL A 168 -11.04 1.29 -8.69
CA VAL A 168 -11.76 0.32 -7.85
C VAL A 168 -12.39 0.95 -6.61
N VAL A 169 -11.72 1.91 -5.99
CA VAL A 169 -12.13 2.56 -4.73
C VAL A 169 -13.54 3.17 -4.76
N PRO A 170 -14.03 3.81 -5.83
CA PRO A 170 -15.40 4.31 -5.85
C PRO A 170 -16.48 3.23 -5.63
N THR A 171 -16.23 2.00 -6.10
CA THR A 171 -17.14 0.87 -5.87
C THR A 171 -17.10 0.40 -4.42
N GLU A 172 -15.91 0.36 -3.82
CA GLU A 172 -15.73 0.07 -2.39
C GLU A 172 -16.44 1.12 -1.51
N GLU A 173 -16.29 2.41 -1.82
CA GLU A 173 -16.96 3.48 -1.08
C GLU A 173 -18.48 3.39 -1.16
N ARG A 174 -19.05 3.04 -2.34
CA ARG A 174 -20.52 2.79 -2.47
C ARG A 174 -20.98 1.65 -1.58
N PHE A 175 -20.21 0.57 -1.51
CA PHE A 175 -20.50 -0.55 -0.63
C PHE A 175 -20.45 -0.14 0.85
N LEU A 176 -19.43 0.63 1.26
CA LEU A 176 -19.31 1.12 2.63
C LEU A 176 -20.43 2.10 3.02
N ILE A 177 -20.92 2.90 2.07
CA ILE A 177 -22.12 3.71 2.28
C ILE A 177 -23.36 2.83 2.50
N ALA A 178 -23.53 1.77 1.71
CA ALA A 178 -24.65 0.85 1.87
C ALA A 178 -24.58 0.11 3.22
N GLN A 179 -23.38 -0.21 3.71
CA GLN A 179 -23.16 -0.93 4.94
C GLN A 179 -23.30 -0.05 6.20
N TYR A 180 -22.75 1.17 6.18
CA TYR A 180 -22.65 2.03 7.37
C TYR A 180 -23.52 3.30 7.30
N GLY A 181 -24.20 3.55 6.19
CA GLY A 181 -25.14 4.65 6.02
C GLY A 181 -24.51 6.02 6.23
N ASP A 182 -25.21 6.85 7.01
CA ASP A 182 -24.84 8.24 7.24
C ASP A 182 -23.53 8.39 8.01
N SER A 183 -23.14 7.41 8.84
CA SER A 183 -21.87 7.45 9.55
C SER A 183 -20.67 7.44 8.59
N TYR A 184 -20.77 6.69 7.49
CA TYR A 184 -19.71 6.69 6.45
C TYR A 184 -19.77 7.94 5.57
N ARG A 185 -20.97 8.45 5.26
CA ARG A 185 -21.13 9.72 4.53
C ARG A 185 -20.51 10.90 5.27
N GLU A 186 -20.76 10.99 6.58
CA GLU A 186 -20.15 12.02 7.43
C GLU A 186 -18.63 11.92 7.46
N TYR A 187 -18.10 10.69 7.54
CA TYR A 187 -16.67 10.43 7.44
C TYR A 187 -16.09 10.89 6.10
N MET A 188 -16.73 10.55 4.97
CA MET A 188 -16.31 10.97 3.63
C MET A 188 -16.28 12.50 3.48
N ASN A 189 -17.23 13.22 4.07
CA ASN A 189 -17.28 14.67 4.00
C ASN A 189 -16.11 15.36 4.72
N ARG A 190 -15.53 14.68 5.72
CA ARG A 190 -14.43 15.21 6.54
C ARG A 190 -13.05 14.74 6.08
N THR A 191 -12.97 13.52 5.55
CA THR A 191 -11.69 12.90 5.24
C THR A 191 -11.52 12.74 3.73
N PRO A 192 -10.42 13.22 3.14
CA PRO A 192 -10.16 13.04 1.71
C PRO A 192 -9.94 11.57 1.37
N ARG A 193 -10.17 11.19 0.10
CA ARG A 193 -9.96 9.82 -0.39
C ARG A 193 -8.50 9.41 -0.28
N TRP A 194 -7.62 10.27 -0.78
CA TRP A 194 -6.18 10.14 -0.70
C TRP A 194 -5.63 11.14 0.32
N ILE A 195 -4.35 11.41 0.34
CA ILE A 195 -3.75 12.38 1.28
C ILE A 195 -4.42 13.76 1.18
N GLY A 196 -4.77 14.33 2.33
CA GLY A 196 -5.28 15.69 2.41
C GLY A 196 -5.50 16.16 3.85
N ILE A 197 -5.87 17.42 3.99
CA ILE A 197 -6.19 18.02 5.29
C ILE A 197 -7.66 17.69 5.62
N PRO A 198 -7.94 17.06 6.77
CA PRO A 198 -9.30 16.79 7.21
C PRO A 198 -10.07 18.12 7.38
N LYS A 199 -11.29 18.18 6.86
CA LYS A 199 -12.14 19.34 7.08
C LYS A 199 -12.62 19.36 8.53
N SER A 200 -12.59 20.51 9.19
CA SER A 200 -13.18 20.72 10.51
C SER A 200 -14.68 20.37 10.49
N LYS A 201 -15.21 19.88 11.63
CA LYS A 201 -16.66 19.78 11.78
C LYS A 201 -17.27 21.16 11.55
N ALA A 202 -18.15 21.28 10.56
CA ALA A 202 -18.98 22.46 10.49
C ALA A 202 -19.83 22.48 11.80
N THR A 203 -19.54 23.42 12.67
CA THR A 203 -20.37 23.72 13.84
C THR A 203 -21.72 24.18 13.29
N LYS A 204 -22.75 23.35 13.44
CA LYS A 204 -24.13 23.76 13.23
C LYS A 204 -24.61 24.50 14.47
#